data_ff4435106f837584f3bbfd7caa00541c
#
_entry.id   ff4435106f837584f3bbfd7caa00541c
#
_cell.length_a   1.000
_cell.length_b   1.000
_cell.length_c   1.000
_cell.angle_alpha   90.00
_cell.angle_beta   90.00
_cell.angle_gamma   90.00
#
_symmetry.space_group_name_H-M   'P 1'
#
loop_
_entity.id
_entity.type
_entity.pdbx_description
1 polymer ?
#
loop_
_entity_poly.entity_id
_entity_poly.type
_entity_poly.pdbx_seq_one_letter_code
_entity_poly.pdbx_strand_id
1 'polypeptide(L)'
;MKKLFLLLIVIVYSAATYSQEVLRPLKYNPSLFHQQNIAGSRTIVESRDTLCIPFIDDFSANLEIIDGAATDCGDTIIHTATGIYPSGLFWVDSNAFVNRTYGSLPPTYGVITLDGLNKFGKPYNEASSFDMADELTSKPIYLATPTDSVYLSFYYQPGGFGEFPNLEDSLILDFQNSDGTWTRVWDATNTLGNDPQSFKLAMVPLDESYFYDGFRFRFRNWAGVNGNNDHWNIDYVLLDDERTFNDTLFRDVALVYQPE
;
A
#
# COMPACT_ATOMS: atom_id res chain seq x y z
N MET A 1 45.47 40.15 -26.71
CA MET A 1 44.07 40.54 -26.34
C MET A 1 43.01 39.66 -27.03
N LYS A 2 42.99 39.51 -28.37
CA LYS A 2 41.97 38.67 -29.08
C LYS A 2 41.90 37.20 -28.62
N LYS A 3 43.07 36.56 -28.36
CA LYS A 3 43.10 35.15 -27.88
C LYS A 3 42.57 34.98 -26.46
N LEU A 4 42.77 35.99 -25.57
CA LEU A 4 42.27 35.96 -24.22
C LEU A 4 40.76 36.17 -24.16
N PHE A 5 40.22 36.99 -25.09
CA PHE A 5 38.80 37.23 -25.21
C PHE A 5 38.03 35.97 -25.73
N LEU A 6 38.65 35.24 -26.67
CA LEU A 6 38.09 34.00 -27.19
C LEU A 6 38.04 32.90 -26.11
N LEU A 7 39.08 32.81 -25.27
CA LEU A 7 39.13 31.87 -24.15
C LEU A 7 38.03 32.17 -23.09
N LEU A 8 37.80 33.44 -22.85
CA LEU A 8 36.75 33.86 -21.91
C LEU A 8 35.34 33.54 -22.41
N ILE A 9 35.08 33.69 -23.71
CA ILE A 9 33.81 33.31 -24.35
C ILE A 9 33.59 31.80 -24.27
N VAL A 10 34.61 30.98 -24.50
CA VAL A 10 34.48 29.52 -24.39
C VAL A 10 34.19 29.07 -22.97
N ILE A 11 34.82 29.72 -21.96
CA ILE A 11 34.55 29.42 -20.54
C ILE A 11 33.11 29.80 -20.15
N VAL A 12 32.62 30.94 -20.61
CA VAL A 12 31.25 31.40 -20.33
C VAL A 12 30.22 30.48 -21.02
N TYR A 13 30.48 30.01 -22.25
CA TYR A 13 29.59 29.06 -22.94
C TYR A 13 29.60 27.68 -22.28
N SER A 14 30.74 27.19 -21.78
CA SER A 14 30.80 25.91 -21.08
C SER A 14 30.11 25.94 -19.69
N ALA A 15 30.04 27.11 -19.05
CA ALA A 15 29.32 27.28 -17.79
C ALA A 15 27.79 27.36 -17.98
N ALA A 16 27.32 27.65 -19.21
CA ALA A 16 25.87 27.74 -19.52
C ALA A 16 25.23 26.41 -19.94
N THR A 17 26.00 25.32 -20.04
CA THR A 17 25.49 24.01 -20.50
C THR A 17 25.26 23.01 -19.38
N TYR A 18 25.13 23.43 -18.14
CA TYR A 18 24.55 22.58 -17.12
C TYR A 18 23.05 22.50 -17.35
N SER A 19 22.65 21.57 -18.19
CA SER A 19 21.28 21.08 -18.18
C SER A 19 21.09 20.40 -16.83
N GLN A 20 20.47 21.09 -15.90
CA GLN A 20 19.96 20.45 -14.70
C GLN A 20 18.74 19.65 -15.16
N GLU A 21 18.91 18.35 -15.31
CA GLU A 21 17.76 17.44 -15.34
C GLU A 21 17.09 17.56 -13.97
N VAL A 22 15.99 18.28 -13.92
CA VAL A 22 15.10 18.26 -12.76
C VAL A 22 14.31 16.98 -12.88
N LEU A 23 14.68 15.96 -12.10
CA LEU A 23 13.85 14.78 -11.92
C LEU A 23 12.54 15.24 -11.28
N ARG A 24 11.47 15.17 -12.04
CA ARG A 24 10.11 15.39 -11.53
C ARG A 24 9.42 14.05 -11.46
N PRO A 25 8.61 13.80 -10.43
CA PRO A 25 7.78 12.61 -10.38
C PRO A 25 6.90 12.53 -11.63
N LEU A 26 6.65 11.31 -12.11
CA LEU A 26 5.77 11.11 -13.25
C LEU A 26 4.36 11.53 -12.86
N LYS A 27 3.73 12.36 -13.69
CA LYS A 27 2.34 12.78 -13.49
C LYS A 27 1.35 11.61 -13.54
N TYR A 28 1.72 10.53 -14.20
CA TYR A 28 0.91 9.33 -14.41
C TYR A 28 1.75 8.08 -14.17
N ASN A 29 1.12 7.00 -13.68
CA ASN A 29 1.76 5.69 -13.59
C ASN A 29 1.56 4.91 -14.90
N PRO A 30 2.60 4.75 -15.75
CA PRO A 30 2.45 4.09 -17.05
C PRO A 30 2.08 2.60 -16.93
N SER A 31 2.45 1.93 -15.83
CA SER A 31 2.11 0.52 -15.60
C SER A 31 0.61 0.30 -15.47
N LEU A 32 -0.09 1.22 -14.80
CA LEU A 32 -1.55 1.19 -14.67
C LEU A 32 -2.25 1.60 -15.97
N PHE A 33 -1.66 2.52 -16.72
CA PHE A 33 -2.24 3.05 -17.97
C PHE A 33 -2.31 2.00 -19.08
N HIS A 34 -1.32 1.12 -19.16
CA HIS A 34 -1.24 0.08 -20.21
C HIS A 34 -2.20 -1.10 -19.97
N GLN A 35 -2.60 -1.38 -18.74
CA GLN A 35 -3.47 -2.52 -18.45
C GLN A 35 -4.95 -2.29 -18.74
N GLN A 36 -5.40 -1.07 -18.99
CA GLN A 36 -6.80 -0.81 -19.41
C GLN A 36 -7.20 -1.52 -20.70
N ASN A 37 -6.25 -1.97 -21.51
CA ASN A 37 -6.49 -2.61 -22.82
C ASN A 37 -6.42 -4.14 -22.78
N ILE A 38 -6.12 -4.75 -21.64
CA ILE A 38 -6.11 -6.21 -21.48
C ILE A 38 -7.39 -6.61 -20.76
N ALA A 39 -8.48 -6.69 -21.51
CA ALA A 39 -9.72 -7.31 -21.03
C ALA A 39 -9.52 -8.84 -20.95
N GLY A 40 -8.84 -9.29 -19.91
CA GLY A 40 -8.84 -10.70 -19.53
C GLY A 40 -10.19 -11.06 -18.93
N SER A 41 -10.77 -12.16 -19.40
CA SER A 41 -11.97 -12.76 -18.81
C SER A 41 -11.72 -13.01 -17.32
N ARG A 42 -12.32 -12.21 -16.44
CA ARG A 42 -12.34 -12.46 -15.01
C ARG A 42 -13.38 -13.54 -14.76
N THR A 43 -12.97 -14.67 -14.27
CA THR A 43 -13.88 -15.59 -13.59
C THR A 43 -14.37 -14.84 -12.34
N ILE A 44 -15.67 -14.55 -12.27
CA ILE A 44 -16.28 -13.99 -11.06
C ILE A 44 -16.37 -15.15 -10.09
N VAL A 45 -15.46 -15.22 -9.15
CA VAL A 45 -15.61 -16.07 -7.96
C VAL A 45 -16.58 -15.32 -7.04
N GLU A 46 -17.67 -15.96 -6.66
CA GLU A 46 -18.58 -15.40 -5.65
C GLU A 46 -17.77 -15.18 -4.37
N SER A 47 -17.60 -13.93 -4.01
CA SER A 47 -16.83 -13.57 -2.83
C SER A 47 -17.69 -13.78 -1.60
N ARG A 48 -17.13 -14.40 -0.55
CA ARG A 48 -17.74 -14.35 0.78
C ARG A 48 -17.96 -12.90 1.19
N ASP A 49 -19.08 -12.64 1.81
CA ASP A 49 -19.38 -11.30 2.33
C ASP A 49 -18.55 -10.99 3.59
N THR A 50 -18.15 -12.02 4.36
CA THR A 50 -17.40 -11.88 5.63
C THR A 50 -16.20 -12.82 5.64
N LEU A 51 -15.03 -12.28 6.06
CA LEU A 51 -13.78 -13.01 6.23
C LEU A 51 -13.62 -13.48 7.67
N CYS A 52 -12.69 -14.41 7.90
CA CYS A 52 -12.30 -14.85 9.23
C CYS A 52 -10.87 -14.47 9.57
N ILE A 53 -10.50 -14.53 10.84
CA ILE A 53 -9.11 -14.48 11.31
C ILE A 53 -8.51 -15.90 11.25
N PRO A 54 -7.19 -16.05 10.97
CA PRO A 54 -6.29 -14.95 10.65
C PRO A 54 -6.59 -14.30 9.29
N PHE A 55 -6.68 -12.98 9.25
CA PHE A 55 -6.64 -12.22 8.00
C PHE A 55 -5.17 -11.92 7.69
N ILE A 56 -4.68 -12.40 6.54
CA ILE A 56 -3.29 -12.17 6.12
C ILE A 56 -3.23 -11.82 4.65
N ASP A 57 -2.50 -10.74 4.31
CA ASP A 57 -2.13 -10.41 2.94
C ASP A 57 -0.71 -9.84 2.91
N ASP A 58 0.18 -10.51 2.18
CA ASP A 58 1.57 -10.12 1.95
C ASP A 58 1.78 -9.50 0.56
N PHE A 59 0.70 -9.31 -0.20
CA PHE A 59 0.68 -8.75 -1.55
C PHE A 59 1.61 -9.47 -2.55
N SER A 60 2.11 -10.65 -2.21
CA SER A 60 3.04 -11.41 -3.05
C SER A 60 2.34 -12.11 -4.21
N ALA A 61 1.05 -12.44 -4.05
CA ALA A 61 0.24 -13.15 -5.02
C ALA A 61 -1.21 -12.68 -4.97
N ASN A 62 -1.95 -12.90 -6.07
CA ASN A 62 -3.40 -12.91 -5.99
C ASN A 62 -3.84 -14.19 -5.29
N LEU A 63 -4.73 -14.02 -4.32
CA LEU A 63 -5.30 -15.13 -3.59
C LEU A 63 -6.63 -15.50 -4.23
N GLU A 64 -6.88 -16.79 -4.46
CA GLU A 64 -8.18 -17.34 -4.82
C GLU A 64 -8.64 -18.29 -3.73
N ILE A 65 -9.90 -18.16 -3.32
CA ILE A 65 -10.52 -19.12 -2.42
C ILE A 65 -11.04 -20.27 -3.29
N ILE A 66 -10.60 -21.49 -3.01
CA ILE A 66 -11.24 -22.68 -3.56
C ILE A 66 -12.36 -23.06 -2.62
N ASP A 67 -13.56 -23.03 -3.17
CA ASP A 67 -14.77 -23.47 -2.50
C ASP A 67 -14.66 -24.97 -2.16
N GLY A 68 -14.57 -25.24 -0.88
CA GLY A 68 -14.49 -26.56 -0.29
C GLY A 68 -15.41 -26.69 0.90
N ALA A 69 -16.71 -26.53 0.71
CA ALA A 69 -17.75 -26.56 1.73
C ALA A 69 -17.87 -25.27 2.55
N ALA A 70 -18.82 -24.48 2.15
CA ALA A 70 -19.35 -23.31 2.81
C ALA A 70 -19.79 -23.56 4.25
N THR A 71 -18.90 -23.56 5.19
CA THR A 71 -19.25 -23.31 6.58
C THR A 71 -18.02 -22.81 7.33
N ASP A 72 -18.11 -21.60 7.86
CA ASP A 72 -17.35 -21.13 8.98
C ASP A 72 -15.82 -21.21 8.87
N CYS A 73 -15.18 -20.24 8.23
CA CYS A 73 -13.76 -19.95 8.39
C CYS A 73 -12.75 -21.08 8.05
N GLY A 74 -13.11 -22.05 7.22
CA GLY A 74 -12.27 -23.22 6.90
C GLY A 74 -11.82 -23.34 5.45
N ASP A 75 -11.82 -22.25 4.68
CA ASP A 75 -11.52 -22.32 3.25
C ASP A 75 -10.01 -22.39 2.95
N THR A 76 -9.70 -23.13 1.92
CA THR A 76 -8.34 -23.17 1.37
C THR A 76 -8.11 -21.96 0.49
N ILE A 77 -7.13 -21.14 0.85
CA ILE A 77 -6.67 -20.02 0.03
C ILE A 77 -5.64 -20.55 -0.96
N ILE A 78 -5.83 -20.31 -2.24
CA ILE A 78 -4.85 -20.63 -3.27
C ILE A 78 -4.25 -19.36 -3.83
N HIS A 79 -2.93 -19.33 -3.90
CA HIS A 79 -2.18 -18.27 -4.52
C HIS A 79 -2.22 -18.42 -6.04
N THR A 80 -2.70 -17.39 -6.73
CA THR A 80 -2.66 -17.30 -8.20
C THR A 80 -1.71 -16.22 -8.65
N ALA A 81 -1.57 -16.05 -9.96
CA ALA A 81 -0.66 -15.07 -10.53
C ALA A 81 -0.96 -13.64 -10.02
N THR A 82 0.10 -12.92 -9.70
CA THR A 82 0.07 -11.54 -9.19
C THR A 82 -0.67 -10.59 -10.13
N GLY A 83 -1.66 -9.89 -9.59
CA GLY A 83 -2.26 -8.71 -10.22
C GLY A 83 -1.60 -7.42 -9.73
N ILE A 84 -1.96 -6.32 -10.36
CA ILE A 84 -1.54 -4.98 -9.95
C ILE A 84 -2.57 -4.31 -9.03
N TYR A 85 -3.68 -4.94 -8.78
CA TYR A 85 -4.72 -4.45 -7.89
C TYR A 85 -4.77 -5.31 -6.63
N PRO A 86 -5.18 -4.74 -5.49
CA PRO A 86 -5.46 -5.52 -4.29
C PRO A 86 -6.44 -6.66 -4.58
N SER A 87 -6.25 -7.79 -3.92
CA SER A 87 -7.16 -8.92 -4.09
C SER A 87 -8.57 -8.54 -3.65
N GLY A 88 -9.54 -8.65 -4.57
CA GLY A 88 -10.95 -8.44 -4.26
C GLY A 88 -11.54 -9.46 -3.29
N LEU A 89 -10.79 -10.46 -2.86
CA LEU A 89 -11.16 -11.40 -1.79
C LEU A 89 -11.03 -10.74 -0.41
N PHE A 90 -10.03 -9.88 -0.21
CA PHE A 90 -9.72 -9.23 1.06
C PHE A 90 -10.12 -7.77 1.10
N TRP A 91 -10.05 -7.09 -0.05
CA TRP A 91 -10.14 -5.64 -0.13
C TRP A 91 -11.35 -5.19 -0.97
N VAL A 92 -11.95 -4.09 -0.56
CA VAL A 92 -13.08 -3.48 -1.28
C VAL A 92 -12.59 -2.50 -2.32
N ASP A 93 -11.51 -1.78 -2.00
CA ASP A 93 -10.95 -0.75 -2.86
C ASP A 93 -9.94 -1.34 -3.84
N SER A 94 -9.70 -0.63 -4.93
CA SER A 94 -8.76 -1.02 -5.98
C SER A 94 -7.94 0.16 -6.50
N ASN A 95 -7.81 1.22 -5.70
CA ASN A 95 -7.02 2.39 -6.09
C ASN A 95 -5.54 2.21 -5.79
N ALA A 96 -5.21 1.63 -4.63
CA ALA A 96 -3.84 1.31 -4.28
C ALA A 96 -3.23 0.27 -5.25
N PHE A 97 -1.92 0.32 -5.43
CA PHE A 97 -1.19 -0.39 -6.48
C PHE A 97 -0.29 -1.49 -5.92
N VAL A 98 -0.60 -2.75 -6.24
CA VAL A 98 0.26 -3.89 -5.88
C VAL A 98 1.45 -3.96 -6.83
N ASN A 99 2.67 -4.00 -6.28
CA ASN A 99 3.89 -3.97 -7.07
C ASN A 99 5.09 -4.59 -6.33
N ARG A 100 6.23 -4.61 -7.03
CA ARG A 100 7.52 -5.13 -6.54
C ARG A 100 8.67 -4.14 -6.75
N THR A 101 8.33 -2.90 -7.03
CA THR A 101 9.30 -1.90 -7.52
C THR A 101 9.40 -0.66 -6.64
N TYR A 102 8.38 -0.34 -5.87
CA TYR A 102 8.39 0.83 -5.00
C TYR A 102 8.94 0.56 -3.61
N GLY A 103 8.71 -0.63 -3.05
CA GLY A 103 9.28 -0.99 -1.75
C GLY A 103 10.80 -1.19 -1.82
N SER A 104 11.54 -0.54 -0.91
CA SER A 104 12.97 -0.75 -0.74
C SER A 104 13.24 -1.78 0.34
N LEU A 105 13.79 -2.94 -0.01
CA LEU A 105 14.02 -4.07 0.89
C LEU A 105 12.74 -4.50 1.63
N PRO A 106 11.67 -4.84 0.90
CA PRO A 106 10.41 -5.22 1.52
C PRO A 106 10.56 -6.53 2.32
N PRO A 107 9.77 -6.72 3.39
CA PRO A 107 9.73 -7.95 4.16
C PRO A 107 9.33 -9.18 3.34
N THR A 108 8.41 -9.02 2.39
CA THR A 108 7.97 -10.10 1.50
C THR A 108 8.21 -9.74 0.03
N TYR A 109 7.70 -10.56 -0.90
CA TYR A 109 7.97 -10.38 -2.33
C TYR A 109 7.16 -9.24 -2.96
N GLY A 110 6.00 -8.89 -2.41
CA GLY A 110 5.11 -7.85 -2.91
C GLY A 110 4.87 -6.76 -1.91
N VAL A 111 4.50 -5.60 -2.40
CA VAL A 111 4.02 -4.50 -1.54
C VAL A 111 2.77 -3.89 -2.17
N ILE A 112 1.91 -3.30 -1.36
CA ILE A 112 0.90 -2.37 -1.84
C ILE A 112 1.39 -0.95 -1.62
N THR A 113 1.30 -0.13 -2.66
CA THR A 113 1.66 1.29 -2.61
C THR A 113 0.40 2.13 -2.70
N LEU A 114 0.27 3.05 -1.78
CA LEU A 114 -0.71 4.13 -1.79
C LEU A 114 -0.01 5.38 -2.30
N ASP A 115 -0.62 6.08 -3.26
CA ASP A 115 -0.05 7.28 -3.90
C ASP A 115 -1.13 8.33 -4.21
N GLY A 116 -0.79 9.37 -4.98
CA GLY A 116 -1.71 10.43 -5.40
C GLY A 116 -2.51 10.11 -6.65
N LEU A 117 -2.50 8.85 -7.15
CA LEU A 117 -3.17 8.43 -8.36
C LEU A 117 -4.31 7.46 -8.06
N ASN A 118 -5.37 7.53 -8.85
CA ASN A 118 -6.45 6.54 -8.81
C ASN A 118 -6.04 5.22 -9.53
N LYS A 119 -6.89 4.21 -9.45
CA LYS A 119 -6.69 2.88 -10.08
C LYS A 119 -6.40 2.89 -11.59
N PHE A 120 -6.60 4.00 -12.26
CA PHE A 120 -6.30 4.19 -13.68
C PHE A 120 -4.96 4.88 -13.91
N GLY A 121 -4.17 5.10 -12.85
CA GLY A 121 -2.90 5.79 -12.90
C GLY A 121 -3.01 7.28 -13.23
N LYS A 122 -4.14 7.92 -12.90
CA LYS A 122 -4.41 9.34 -13.12
C LYS A 122 -4.53 10.07 -11.79
N PRO A 123 -4.10 11.33 -11.70
CA PRO A 123 -4.33 12.17 -10.54
C PRO A 123 -5.80 12.17 -10.11
N TYR A 124 -6.06 12.17 -8.80
CA TYR A 124 -7.42 12.30 -8.28
C TYR A 124 -7.99 13.67 -8.58
N ASN A 125 -7.19 14.72 -8.46
CA ASN A 125 -7.61 16.09 -8.73
C ASN A 125 -6.42 16.95 -9.17
N GLU A 126 -6.32 17.26 -10.45
CA GLU A 126 -5.23 18.08 -11.00
C GLU A 126 -5.25 19.53 -10.48
N ALA A 127 -6.37 20.01 -9.95
CA ALA A 127 -6.53 21.38 -9.47
C ALA A 127 -6.31 21.53 -7.95
N SER A 128 -6.35 20.43 -7.19
CA SER A 128 -6.07 20.42 -5.76
C SER A 128 -4.66 19.92 -5.49
N SER A 129 -3.97 20.54 -4.56
CA SER A 129 -2.64 20.10 -4.16
C SER A 129 -2.68 19.03 -3.07
N PHE A 130 -3.80 18.92 -2.31
CA PHE A 130 -3.88 18.11 -1.09
C PHE A 130 -5.29 17.61 -0.84
N ASP A 131 -5.45 16.30 -0.58
CA ASP A 131 -6.70 15.68 -0.15
C ASP A 131 -6.46 14.22 0.30
N MET A 132 -7.54 13.50 0.66
CA MET A 132 -7.50 12.06 0.76
C MET A 132 -7.29 11.46 -0.63
N ALA A 133 -6.20 10.72 -0.78
CA ALA A 133 -5.83 10.04 -2.00
C ALA A 133 -6.31 8.57 -1.97
N ASP A 134 -5.38 7.61 -1.94
CA ASP A 134 -5.74 6.20 -1.90
C ASP A 134 -6.37 5.77 -0.59
N GLU A 135 -7.34 4.88 -0.69
CA GLU A 135 -7.89 4.11 0.41
C GLU A 135 -7.76 2.61 0.11
N LEU A 136 -7.50 1.84 1.16
CA LEU A 136 -7.46 0.38 1.13
C LEU A 136 -8.27 -0.16 2.30
N THR A 137 -9.52 -0.55 2.03
CA THR A 137 -10.49 -0.97 3.02
C THR A 137 -10.68 -2.48 2.97
N SER A 138 -10.58 -3.15 4.12
CA SER A 138 -10.85 -4.58 4.23
C SER A 138 -12.31 -4.90 3.94
N LYS A 139 -12.59 -6.12 3.49
CA LYS A 139 -13.93 -6.69 3.58
C LYS A 139 -14.34 -6.85 5.05
N PRO A 140 -15.63 -7.05 5.33
CA PRO A 140 -16.09 -7.39 6.66
C PRO A 140 -15.37 -8.63 7.21
N ILE A 141 -14.99 -8.60 8.47
CA ILE A 141 -14.28 -9.67 9.17
C ILE A 141 -15.11 -10.10 10.38
N TYR A 142 -15.29 -11.41 10.57
CA TYR A 142 -15.93 -11.95 11.75
C TYR A 142 -14.97 -11.86 12.93
N LEU A 143 -15.30 -10.99 13.88
CA LEU A 143 -14.49 -10.73 15.07
C LEU A 143 -15.33 -10.76 16.35
N ALA A 144 -16.51 -11.40 16.32
CA ALA A 144 -17.45 -11.38 17.46
C ALA A 144 -16.98 -12.19 18.66
N THR A 145 -16.13 -13.20 18.45
CA THR A 145 -15.69 -14.12 19.51
C THR A 145 -14.22 -14.48 19.37
N PRO A 146 -13.30 -13.51 19.49
CA PRO A 146 -11.87 -13.84 19.50
C PRO A 146 -11.53 -14.63 20.77
N THR A 147 -10.49 -15.45 20.71
CA THR A 147 -10.10 -16.33 21.83
C THR A 147 -9.37 -15.53 22.91
N ASP A 148 -8.59 -14.53 22.50
CA ASP A 148 -7.77 -13.68 23.39
C ASP A 148 -7.51 -12.31 22.75
N SER A 149 -6.43 -11.65 23.13
CA SER A 149 -6.02 -10.33 22.61
C SER A 149 -5.80 -10.36 21.10
N VAL A 150 -6.40 -9.36 20.43
CA VAL A 150 -6.34 -9.21 18.98
C VAL A 150 -5.41 -8.08 18.61
N TYR A 151 -4.55 -8.31 17.62
CA TYR A 151 -3.66 -7.29 17.05
C TYR A 151 -3.76 -7.25 15.54
N LEU A 152 -3.85 -6.05 14.99
CA LEU A 152 -3.53 -5.76 13.59
C LEU A 152 -2.07 -5.33 13.50
N SER A 153 -1.28 -6.05 12.72
CA SER A 153 0.11 -5.67 12.44
C SER A 153 0.34 -5.53 10.96
N PHE A 154 1.26 -4.66 10.58
CA PHE A 154 1.69 -4.45 9.20
C PHE A 154 3.05 -3.77 9.16
N TYR A 155 3.76 -3.99 8.07
CA TYR A 155 4.97 -3.24 7.80
C TYR A 155 4.64 -2.06 6.90
N TYR A 156 5.26 -0.91 7.15
CA TYR A 156 5.07 0.29 6.34
C TYR A 156 6.40 1.00 6.07
N GLN A 157 6.48 1.68 4.94
CA GLN A 157 7.65 2.44 4.52
C GLN A 157 7.21 3.70 3.77
N PRO A 158 7.66 4.91 4.19
CA PRO A 158 7.49 6.11 3.41
C PRO A 158 8.43 6.09 2.20
N GLY A 159 7.95 6.49 1.04
CA GLY A 159 8.70 6.63 -0.22
C GLY A 159 9.19 5.32 -0.80
N GLY A 160 10.19 4.71 -0.18
CA GLY A 160 10.92 3.61 -0.80
C GLY A 160 11.70 4.07 -2.03
N PHE A 161 11.39 3.52 -3.21
CA PHE A 161 11.91 4.00 -4.50
C PHE A 161 10.95 4.99 -5.19
N GLY A 162 9.78 5.27 -4.60
CA GLY A 162 8.87 6.30 -5.04
C GLY A 162 9.22 7.68 -4.47
N GLU A 163 8.35 8.67 -4.67
CA GLU A 163 8.48 9.96 -4.04
C GLU A 163 8.16 9.87 -2.54
N PHE A 164 8.95 10.59 -1.74
CA PHE A 164 8.76 10.59 -0.29
C PHE A 164 7.61 11.51 0.09
N PRO A 165 6.72 11.07 1.01
CA PRO A 165 5.70 11.93 1.57
C PRO A 165 6.31 13.16 2.24
N ASN A 166 5.65 14.31 2.13
CA ASN A 166 6.03 15.53 2.82
C ASN A 166 5.72 15.43 4.32
N LEU A 167 6.11 16.43 5.11
CA LEU A 167 5.91 16.42 6.56
C LEU A 167 4.42 16.50 6.97
N GLU A 168 3.59 17.08 6.12
CA GLU A 168 2.14 17.20 6.28
C GLU A 168 1.37 15.98 5.82
N ASP A 169 2.00 15.08 5.07
CA ASP A 169 1.40 13.86 4.58
C ASP A 169 1.37 12.78 5.64
N SER A 170 0.38 11.91 5.56
CA SER A 170 0.25 10.85 6.54
C SER A 170 -0.38 9.58 5.98
N LEU A 171 0.17 8.45 6.40
CA LEU A 171 -0.51 7.16 6.32
C LEU A 171 -1.37 6.99 7.57
N ILE A 172 -2.65 6.73 7.39
CA ILE A 172 -3.64 6.66 8.45
C ILE A 172 -4.26 5.27 8.48
N LEU A 173 -4.43 4.70 9.67
CA LEU A 173 -5.24 3.51 9.89
C LEU A 173 -6.48 3.88 10.69
N ASP A 174 -7.64 3.53 10.16
CA ASP A 174 -8.92 3.64 10.86
C ASP A 174 -9.52 2.26 11.12
N PHE A 175 -10.20 2.11 12.26
CA PHE A 175 -11.10 1.01 12.55
C PHE A 175 -12.55 1.46 12.44
N GLN A 176 -13.42 0.59 11.94
CA GLN A 176 -14.84 0.85 11.88
C GLN A 176 -15.48 0.50 13.24
N ASN A 177 -16.29 1.39 13.76
CA ASN A 177 -17.11 1.15 14.93
C ASN A 177 -18.36 0.34 14.54
N SER A 178 -18.98 -0.31 15.51
CA SER A 178 -20.20 -1.11 15.28
C SER A 178 -21.39 -0.30 14.75
N ASP A 179 -21.37 1.03 14.90
CA ASP A 179 -22.35 1.96 14.32
C ASP A 179 -22.03 2.39 12.87
N GLY A 180 -20.94 1.86 12.30
CA GLY A 180 -20.47 2.15 10.93
C GLY A 180 -19.59 3.39 10.83
N THR A 181 -19.36 4.14 11.89
CA THR A 181 -18.43 5.27 11.90
C THR A 181 -16.98 4.79 11.94
N TRP A 182 -16.04 5.66 11.55
CA TRP A 182 -14.62 5.33 11.51
C TRP A 182 -13.85 6.11 12.58
N THR A 183 -12.95 5.42 13.29
CA THR A 183 -12.06 6.02 14.27
C THR A 183 -10.61 5.81 13.85
N ARG A 184 -9.83 6.91 13.78
CA ARG A 184 -8.39 6.81 13.60
C ARG A 184 -7.75 6.19 14.82
N VAL A 185 -7.04 5.08 14.64
CA VAL A 185 -6.39 4.32 15.71
C VAL A 185 -4.87 4.38 15.62
N TRP A 186 -4.33 4.72 14.44
CA TRP A 186 -2.90 4.86 14.23
C TRP A 186 -2.63 5.77 13.02
N ASP A 187 -1.49 6.45 13.03
CA ASP A 187 -0.97 7.17 11.89
C ASP A 187 0.56 7.26 11.90
N ALA A 188 1.13 7.47 10.72
CA ALA A 188 2.53 7.79 10.55
C ALA A 188 2.70 8.98 9.62
N THR A 189 3.71 9.81 9.94
CA THR A 189 4.19 10.91 9.10
C THR A 189 5.65 10.65 8.72
N ASN A 190 6.09 11.23 7.59
CA ASN A 190 7.49 11.17 7.22
C ASN A 190 8.30 12.19 8.02
N THR A 191 8.98 11.75 9.07
CA THR A 191 9.79 12.63 9.94
C THR A 191 11.25 12.75 9.52
N LEU A 192 11.72 11.95 8.56
CA LEU A 192 13.13 11.86 8.15
C LEU A 192 13.43 12.47 6.78
N GLY A 193 12.42 13.12 6.16
CA GLY A 193 12.58 13.69 4.82
C GLY A 193 12.81 12.63 3.75
N ASN A 194 13.68 12.90 2.78
CA ASN A 194 13.92 12.05 1.61
C ASN A 194 14.98 10.97 1.80
N ASP A 195 15.35 10.65 3.04
CA ASP A 195 16.29 9.57 3.29
C ASP A 195 15.61 8.21 3.17
N PRO A 196 16.19 7.22 2.45
CA PRO A 196 15.66 5.88 2.37
C PRO A 196 15.48 5.27 3.75
N GLN A 197 14.27 4.87 4.06
CA GLN A 197 13.92 4.27 5.34
C GLN A 197 13.66 2.78 5.17
N SER A 198 14.02 1.99 6.20
CA SER A 198 13.60 0.60 6.27
C SER A 198 12.11 0.51 6.52
N PHE A 199 11.49 -0.62 6.14
CA PHE A 199 10.16 -0.95 6.62
C PHE A 199 10.12 -0.97 8.15
N LYS A 200 9.07 -0.41 8.71
CA LYS A 200 8.80 -0.38 10.15
C LYS A 200 7.57 -1.23 10.44
N LEU A 201 7.62 -1.99 11.53
CA LEU A 201 6.46 -2.75 11.99
C LEU A 201 5.57 -1.86 12.85
N ALA A 202 4.28 -1.84 12.55
CA ALA A 202 3.24 -1.33 13.42
C ALA A 202 2.50 -2.50 14.07
N MET A 203 2.23 -2.39 15.37
CA MET A 203 1.44 -3.34 16.16
C MET A 203 0.31 -2.57 16.82
N VAL A 204 -0.92 -2.75 16.36
CA VAL A 204 -2.09 -1.99 16.81
C VAL A 204 -3.05 -2.94 17.51
N PRO A 205 -3.24 -2.81 18.84
CA PRO A 205 -4.19 -3.65 19.56
C PRO A 205 -5.63 -3.26 19.21
N LEU A 206 -6.50 -4.26 19.14
CA LEU A 206 -7.94 -4.04 19.08
C LEU A 206 -8.52 -4.17 20.47
N ASP A 207 -9.32 -3.19 20.86
CA ASP A 207 -10.06 -3.21 22.10
C ASP A 207 -11.42 -3.93 21.91
N GLU A 208 -12.05 -4.37 22.98
CA GLU A 208 -13.28 -5.17 22.94
C GLU A 208 -14.45 -4.48 22.22
N SER A 209 -14.43 -3.15 22.07
CA SER A 209 -15.46 -2.41 21.33
C SER A 209 -15.48 -2.73 19.84
N TYR A 210 -14.37 -3.29 19.31
CA TYR A 210 -14.24 -3.74 17.93
C TYR A 210 -14.56 -5.23 17.74
N PHE A 211 -14.92 -5.96 18.80
CA PHE A 211 -15.23 -7.39 18.73
C PHE A 211 -16.69 -7.61 18.31
N TYR A 212 -16.93 -7.53 17.01
CA TYR A 212 -18.27 -7.77 16.43
C TYR A 212 -18.16 -8.43 15.05
N ASP A 213 -19.25 -9.00 14.58
CA ASP A 213 -19.35 -9.55 13.22
C ASP A 213 -19.42 -8.41 12.19
N GLY A 214 -18.53 -8.48 11.22
CA GLY A 214 -18.45 -7.47 10.17
C GLY A 214 -17.49 -6.32 10.48
N PHE A 215 -16.57 -6.50 11.44
CA PHE A 215 -15.47 -5.55 11.69
C PHE A 215 -14.72 -5.26 10.41
N ARG A 216 -14.28 -3.98 10.24
CA ARG A 216 -13.48 -3.53 9.11
C ARG A 216 -12.39 -2.57 9.57
N PHE A 217 -11.28 -2.59 8.85
CA PHE A 217 -10.24 -1.58 8.97
C PHE A 217 -9.91 -1.00 7.60
N ARG A 218 -9.27 0.19 7.58
CA ARG A 218 -8.79 0.78 6.34
C ARG A 218 -7.52 1.57 6.53
N PHE A 219 -6.65 1.50 5.53
CA PHE A 219 -5.55 2.42 5.35
C PHE A 219 -5.98 3.57 4.45
N ARG A 220 -5.50 4.78 4.74
CA ARG A 220 -5.73 5.96 3.91
C ARG A 220 -4.46 6.77 3.77
N ASN A 221 -4.25 7.32 2.58
CA ASN A 221 -3.16 8.23 2.28
C ASN A 221 -3.70 9.68 2.26
N TRP A 222 -3.26 10.51 3.17
CA TRP A 222 -3.45 11.96 3.09
C TRP A 222 -2.25 12.56 2.38
N ALA A 223 -2.42 13.04 1.13
CA ALA A 223 -1.33 13.26 0.20
C ALA A 223 -1.62 14.32 -0.85
N GLY A 224 -0.62 14.64 -1.64
CA GLY A 224 -0.77 15.39 -2.88
C GLY A 224 -1.56 14.57 -3.91
N VAL A 225 -2.70 15.12 -4.38
CA VAL A 225 -3.64 14.43 -5.28
C VAL A 225 -3.52 14.85 -6.74
N ASN A 226 -2.51 15.66 -7.09
CA ASN A 226 -2.32 16.23 -8.42
C ASN A 226 -1.27 15.50 -9.27
N GLY A 227 -0.76 14.37 -8.80
CA GLY A 227 0.28 13.58 -9.49
C GLY A 227 0.61 12.29 -8.78
N ASN A 228 1.67 11.63 -9.25
CA ASN A 228 2.25 10.43 -8.65
C ASN A 228 3.17 10.84 -7.50
N ASN A 229 2.55 11.24 -6.38
CA ASN A 229 3.23 11.85 -5.25
C ASN A 229 3.01 11.03 -3.98
N ASP A 230 3.86 11.27 -2.97
CA ASP A 230 3.64 10.92 -1.56
C ASP A 230 3.34 9.43 -1.34
N HIS A 231 4.31 8.58 -1.76
CA HIS A 231 4.14 7.14 -1.71
C HIS A 231 4.27 6.59 -0.29
N TRP A 232 3.33 5.70 0.06
CA TRP A 232 3.43 4.84 1.22
C TRP A 232 3.36 3.39 0.79
N ASN A 233 4.35 2.60 1.18
CA ASN A 233 4.36 1.16 0.92
C ASN A 233 3.92 0.42 2.17
N ILE A 234 3.02 -0.54 2.01
CA ILE A 234 2.56 -1.44 3.07
C ILE A 234 2.85 -2.87 2.64
N ASP A 235 3.23 -3.69 3.60
CA ASP A 235 3.51 -5.11 3.41
C ASP A 235 3.07 -5.92 4.63
N TYR A 236 2.77 -7.20 4.42
CA TYR A 236 2.48 -8.20 5.44
C TYR A 236 1.44 -7.73 6.47
N VAL A 237 0.22 -7.49 6.02
CA VAL A 237 -0.92 -7.13 6.88
C VAL A 237 -1.45 -8.39 7.53
N LEU A 238 -1.44 -8.44 8.87
CA LEU A 238 -1.91 -9.57 9.65
C LEU A 238 -2.82 -9.11 10.80
N LEU A 239 -4.09 -9.55 10.77
CA LEU A 239 -5.02 -9.44 11.89
C LEU A 239 -5.31 -10.83 12.43
N ASP A 240 -5.01 -11.05 13.71
CA ASP A 240 -5.20 -12.34 14.36
C ASP A 240 -5.41 -12.19 15.86
N ASP A 241 -6.02 -13.19 16.49
CA ASP A 241 -6.12 -13.30 17.95
C ASP A 241 -4.94 -14.09 18.54
N GLU A 242 -4.93 -14.30 19.85
CA GLU A 242 -3.83 -14.94 20.60
C GLU A 242 -2.46 -14.28 20.39
N ARG A 243 -2.45 -12.98 20.10
CA ARG A 243 -1.23 -12.21 19.83
C ARG A 243 -0.87 -11.28 20.97
N THR A 244 0.41 -10.95 21.06
CA THR A 244 0.93 -9.96 22.00
C THR A 244 1.72 -8.88 21.27
N PHE A 245 1.93 -7.74 21.92
CA PHE A 245 2.76 -6.65 21.36
C PHE A 245 4.18 -7.10 20.94
N ASN A 246 4.70 -8.16 21.57
CA ASN A 246 6.04 -8.70 21.30
C ASN A 246 6.05 -9.77 20.20
N ASP A 247 4.91 -10.10 19.63
CA ASP A 247 4.80 -11.06 18.53
C ASP A 247 5.17 -10.39 17.19
N THR A 248 6.47 -10.13 17.05
CA THR A 248 7.05 -9.37 15.92
C THR A 248 7.72 -10.27 14.88
N LEU A 249 7.68 -11.59 15.06
CA LEU A 249 8.31 -12.54 14.15
C LEU A 249 7.35 -12.93 13.02
N PHE A 250 7.91 -13.03 11.81
CA PHE A 250 7.20 -13.67 10.70
C PHE A 250 6.97 -15.15 11.02
N ARG A 251 5.74 -15.60 10.86
CA ARG A 251 5.41 -17.03 10.95
C ARG A 251 5.55 -17.74 9.60
N ASP A 252 5.95 -17.01 8.56
CA ASP A 252 6.03 -17.52 7.20
C ASP A 252 7.45 -17.39 6.62
N VAL A 253 7.79 -18.32 5.72
CA VAL A 253 9.00 -18.27 4.89
C VAL A 253 8.60 -17.69 3.54
N ALA A 254 8.50 -16.36 3.48
CA ALA A 254 8.26 -15.69 2.21
C ALA A 254 9.55 -15.68 1.36
N LEU A 255 9.41 -16.05 0.08
CA LEU A 255 10.49 -15.88 -0.90
C LEU A 255 10.52 -14.40 -1.32
N VAL A 256 11.59 -13.71 -0.96
CA VAL A 256 11.80 -12.28 -1.33
C VAL A 256 12.17 -12.11 -2.81
N TYR A 257 12.54 -13.19 -3.49
CA TYR A 257 12.90 -13.20 -4.91
C TYR A 257 12.18 -14.33 -5.64
N GLN A 258 11.75 -14.04 -6.88
CA GLN A 258 11.22 -15.08 -7.75
C GLN A 258 12.33 -16.08 -8.07
N PRO A 259 12.16 -17.39 -7.79
CA PRO A 259 13.12 -18.39 -8.25
C PRO A 259 13.13 -18.42 -9.77
N GLU A 260 14.33 -18.54 -10.36
CA GLU A 260 14.54 -18.66 -11.81
C GLU A 260 13.98 -19.98 -12.36
#